data_fc2c24c4e3c07d731ba84bffeba8aaf3
#
_entry.id   fc2c24c4e3c07d731ba84bffeba8aaf3
#
_cell.length_a   1.000
_cell.length_b   1.000
_cell.length_c   1.000
_cell.angle_alpha   90.00
_cell.angle_beta   90.00
_cell.angle_gamma   90.00
#
_symmetry.space_group_name_H-M   'P 1'
#
loop_
_entity.id
_entity.type
_entity.pdbx_description
1 polymer ?
#
loop_
_entity_poly.entity_id
_entity_poly.type
_entity_poly.pdbx_seq_one_letter_code
_entity_poly.pdbx_strand_id
1 'polypeptide(L)'
;MTYLLDVNVLVALGLQQHEFHDRVAHWIKKTRPQQFSTCAITELGFVRVLVQAPSYGLTVNQARVLLSQLKASDFLRWEFISDDRDASNLPAWVKTAAQITDGHLAELAKVNNALLATLDKRIPGAFLIPEN
;
A
#
# COMPACT_ATOMS: atom_id res chain seq x y z
N MET A 1 -4.65 -3.04 15.51
CA MET A 1 -5.10 -2.43 14.23
C MET A 1 -4.26 -2.95 13.09
N THR A 2 -4.90 -3.31 12.00
CA THR A 2 -4.24 -3.77 10.78
C THR A 2 -4.36 -2.69 9.72
N TYR A 3 -3.28 -2.45 9.00
CA TYR A 3 -3.25 -1.48 7.91
C TYR A 3 -2.95 -2.19 6.59
N LEU A 4 -3.83 -2.03 5.61
CA LEU A 4 -3.53 -2.40 4.23
C LEU A 4 -2.76 -1.24 3.61
N LEU A 5 -1.52 -1.49 3.19
CA LEU A 5 -0.68 -0.42 2.65
C LEU A 5 -0.98 -0.20 1.17
N ASP A 6 -1.35 1.04 0.84
CA ASP A 6 -1.54 1.46 -0.54
C ASP A 6 -0.24 1.37 -1.33
N VAL A 7 -0.33 1.33 -2.65
CA VAL A 7 0.85 1.25 -3.52
C VAL A 7 1.83 2.37 -3.22
N ASN A 8 1.35 3.61 -3.07
CA ASN A 8 2.24 4.75 -2.79
C ASN A 8 3.01 4.58 -1.48
N VAL A 9 2.40 3.94 -0.48
CA VAL A 9 3.06 3.67 0.80
C VAL A 9 4.12 2.60 0.65
N LEU A 10 3.80 1.51 -0.07
CA LEU A 10 4.78 0.44 -0.32
C LEU A 10 6.00 0.96 -1.09
N VAL A 11 5.77 1.78 -2.11
CA VAL A 11 6.87 2.35 -2.91
C VAL A 11 7.75 3.25 -2.04
N ALA A 12 7.14 4.13 -1.25
CA ALA A 12 7.88 5.02 -0.36
C ALA A 12 8.69 4.23 0.67
N LEU A 13 8.11 3.16 1.22
CA LEU A 13 8.79 2.34 2.22
C LEU A 13 9.94 1.55 1.59
N GLY A 14 9.75 1.03 0.38
CA GLY A 14 10.74 0.19 -0.29
C GLY A 14 11.91 0.93 -0.89
N LEU A 15 11.82 2.23 -1.10
CA LEU A 15 12.87 3.03 -1.74
C LEU A 15 13.36 4.11 -0.78
N GLN A 16 14.60 3.98 -0.29
CA GLN A 16 15.16 4.95 0.65
C GLN A 16 15.28 6.36 0.07
N GLN A 17 15.41 6.48 -1.26
CA GLN A 17 15.50 7.77 -1.92
C GLN A 17 14.16 8.43 -2.20
N HIS A 18 13.06 7.73 -1.94
CA HIS A 18 11.73 8.30 -2.18
C HIS A 18 11.50 9.50 -1.26
N GLU A 19 10.87 10.56 -1.79
CA GLU A 19 10.66 11.79 -1.02
C GLU A 19 9.85 11.58 0.26
N PHE A 20 8.97 10.57 0.28
CA PHE A 20 8.14 10.26 1.45
C PHE A 20 8.63 9.07 2.26
N HIS A 21 9.85 8.58 1.97
CA HIS A 21 10.37 7.42 2.70
C HIS A 21 10.43 7.68 4.21
N ASP A 22 11.01 8.80 4.61
CA ASP A 22 11.18 9.10 6.03
C ASP A 22 9.85 9.27 6.74
N ARG A 23 8.88 9.88 6.08
CA ARG A 23 7.52 10.03 6.61
C ARG A 23 6.88 8.68 6.90
N VAL A 24 6.94 7.76 5.95
CA VAL A 24 6.36 6.42 6.10
C VAL A 24 7.13 5.61 7.16
N ALA A 25 8.46 5.63 7.10
CA ALA A 25 9.28 4.89 8.05
C ALA A 25 9.06 5.38 9.48
N HIS A 26 8.93 6.70 9.68
CA HIS A 26 8.65 7.28 10.98
C HIS A 26 7.30 6.82 11.51
N TRP A 27 6.26 6.84 10.68
CA TRP A 27 4.93 6.37 11.07
C TRP A 27 4.95 4.90 11.49
N ILE A 28 5.64 4.06 10.71
CA ILE A 28 5.72 2.63 11.01
C ILE A 28 6.41 2.41 12.36
N LYS A 29 7.49 3.11 12.65
CA LYS A 29 8.17 3.00 13.93
C LYS A 29 7.28 3.38 15.10
N LYS A 30 6.48 4.43 14.94
CA LYS A 30 5.56 4.89 16.00
C LYS A 30 4.37 3.97 16.19
N THR A 31 3.99 3.24 15.16
CA THR A 31 2.76 2.45 15.14
C THR A 31 2.96 1.04 15.65
N ARG A 32 4.21 0.56 15.72
CA ARG A 32 4.47 -0.80 16.19
C ARG A 32 3.87 -1.04 17.57
N PRO A 33 3.36 -2.25 17.88
CA PRO A 33 3.48 -3.51 17.11
C PRO A 33 2.32 -3.77 16.13
N GLN A 34 1.81 -2.81 15.44
CA GLN A 34 0.70 -2.96 14.50
C GLN A 34 1.04 -3.95 13.39
N GLN A 35 -0.01 -4.51 12.79
CA GLN A 35 0.11 -5.45 11.68
C GLN A 35 -0.10 -4.71 10.35
N PHE A 36 0.74 -5.03 9.38
CA PHE A 36 0.65 -4.45 8.04
C PHE A 36 0.29 -5.53 7.04
N SER A 37 -0.45 -5.17 6.01
CA SER A 37 -0.89 -6.13 5.01
C SER A 37 -0.70 -5.59 3.60
N THR A 38 -0.58 -6.54 2.68
CA THR A 38 -0.63 -6.30 1.24
C THR A 38 -1.73 -7.15 0.64
N CYS A 39 -2.05 -6.88 -0.62
CA CYS A 39 -2.93 -7.73 -1.42
C CYS A 39 -2.37 -7.80 -2.83
N ALA A 40 -3.01 -8.60 -3.69
CA ALA A 40 -2.52 -8.78 -5.06
C ALA A 40 -2.38 -7.44 -5.79
N ILE A 41 -3.38 -6.57 -5.68
CA ILE A 41 -3.36 -5.27 -6.38
C ILE A 41 -2.22 -4.39 -5.89
N THR A 42 -2.00 -4.31 -4.59
CA THR A 42 -0.94 -3.44 -4.07
C THR A 42 0.44 -3.98 -4.38
N GLU A 43 0.63 -5.30 -4.34
CA GLU A 43 1.91 -5.91 -4.70
C GLU A 43 2.22 -5.76 -6.18
N LEU A 44 1.23 -6.02 -7.05
CA LEU A 44 1.40 -5.82 -8.49
C LEU A 44 1.63 -4.35 -8.82
N GLY A 45 0.93 -3.46 -8.15
CA GLY A 45 1.12 -2.02 -8.32
C GLY A 45 2.51 -1.56 -7.92
N PHE A 46 3.03 -2.09 -6.83
CA PHE A 46 4.40 -1.82 -6.40
C PHE A 46 5.40 -2.20 -7.49
N VAL A 47 5.32 -3.43 -8.01
CA VAL A 47 6.21 -3.88 -9.07
C VAL A 47 6.07 -3.01 -10.32
N ARG A 48 4.82 -2.71 -10.71
CA ARG A 48 4.56 -1.91 -11.92
C ARG A 48 5.18 -0.51 -11.82
N VAL A 49 4.99 0.17 -10.70
CA VAL A 49 5.52 1.53 -10.52
C VAL A 49 7.05 1.52 -10.61
N LEU A 50 7.70 0.56 -9.97
CA LEU A 50 9.15 0.50 -9.95
C LEU A 50 9.74 0.20 -11.32
N VAL A 51 9.03 -0.56 -12.15
CA VAL A 51 9.48 -0.90 -13.49
C VAL A 51 9.15 0.20 -14.51
N GLN A 52 7.97 0.82 -14.38
CA GLN A 52 7.53 1.86 -15.31
C GLN A 52 8.28 3.18 -15.17
N ALA A 53 8.64 3.56 -13.94
CA ALA A 53 9.25 4.86 -13.71
C ALA A 53 10.72 4.84 -14.16
N PRO A 54 11.08 5.64 -15.20
CA PRO A 54 12.46 5.62 -15.70
C PRO A 54 13.50 6.00 -14.64
N SER A 55 13.11 6.84 -13.68
CA SER A 55 14.00 7.27 -12.61
C SER A 55 14.42 6.13 -11.68
N TYR A 56 13.62 5.06 -11.58
CA TYR A 56 13.98 3.91 -10.76
C TYR A 56 14.79 2.88 -11.52
N GLY A 57 14.49 2.69 -12.80
CA GLY A 57 15.28 1.82 -13.69
C GLY A 57 15.33 0.36 -13.28
N LEU A 58 14.31 -0.15 -12.56
CA LEU A 58 14.34 -1.52 -12.07
C LEU A 58 13.72 -2.48 -13.08
N THR A 59 14.25 -3.71 -13.12
CA THR A 59 13.62 -4.82 -13.82
C THR A 59 12.49 -5.40 -12.98
N VAL A 60 11.62 -6.18 -13.60
CA VAL A 60 10.56 -6.90 -12.88
C VAL A 60 11.17 -7.76 -11.76
N ASN A 61 12.25 -8.49 -12.07
CA ASN A 61 12.87 -9.37 -11.08
C ASN A 61 13.46 -8.57 -9.91
N GLN A 62 14.10 -7.44 -10.19
CA GLN A 62 14.65 -6.58 -9.13
C GLN A 62 13.54 -6.04 -8.23
N ALA A 63 12.42 -5.61 -8.80
CA ALA A 63 11.28 -5.12 -8.03
C ALA A 63 10.66 -6.23 -7.16
N ARG A 64 10.55 -7.44 -7.70
CA ARG A 64 10.05 -8.60 -6.94
C ARG A 64 10.96 -8.94 -5.77
N VAL A 65 12.27 -8.92 -5.97
CA VAL A 65 13.24 -9.18 -4.91
C VAL A 65 13.12 -8.12 -3.82
N LEU A 66 12.99 -6.86 -4.20
CA LEU A 66 12.84 -5.77 -3.25
C LEU A 66 11.58 -5.95 -2.39
N LEU A 67 10.47 -6.32 -3.01
CA LEU A 67 9.23 -6.59 -2.28
C LEU A 67 9.40 -7.76 -1.30
N SER A 68 10.05 -8.84 -1.73
CA SER A 68 10.28 -10.00 -0.88
C SER A 68 11.14 -9.64 0.33
N GLN A 69 12.17 -8.82 0.12
CA GLN A 69 13.03 -8.35 1.20
C GLN A 69 12.25 -7.48 2.20
N LEU A 70 11.38 -6.61 1.69
CA LEU A 70 10.54 -5.77 2.53
C LEU A 70 9.63 -6.61 3.42
N LYS A 71 9.01 -7.63 2.84
CA LYS A 71 8.08 -8.52 3.56
C LYS A 71 8.79 -9.50 4.50
N ALA A 72 10.07 -9.73 4.31
CA ALA A 72 10.86 -10.61 5.17
C ALA A 72 11.44 -9.89 6.39
N SER A 73 11.18 -8.60 6.53
CA SER A 73 11.70 -7.81 7.66
C SER A 73 11.14 -8.31 8.99
N ASP A 74 12.03 -8.58 9.95
CA ASP A 74 11.63 -9.03 11.29
C ASP A 74 10.99 -7.90 12.12
N PHE A 75 11.14 -6.66 11.70
CA PHE A 75 10.59 -5.52 12.40
C PHE A 75 9.08 -5.38 12.25
N LEU A 76 8.51 -5.95 11.16
CA LEU A 76 7.13 -5.72 10.80
C LEU A 76 6.40 -7.05 10.71
N ARG A 77 5.15 -7.03 11.13
CA ARG A 77 4.27 -8.20 11.01
C ARG A 77 3.45 -8.01 9.73
N TRP A 78 3.69 -8.87 8.76
CA TRP A 78 3.05 -8.79 7.45
C TRP A 78 2.02 -9.88 7.27
N GLU A 79 0.93 -9.52 6.63
CA GLU A 79 -0.14 -10.44 6.23
C GLU A 79 -0.51 -10.17 4.78
N PHE A 80 -0.81 -11.22 4.04
CA PHE A 80 -1.35 -11.08 2.70
C PHE A 80 -2.86 -11.26 2.75
N ILE A 81 -3.61 -10.28 2.25
CA ILE A 81 -5.06 -10.32 2.21
C ILE A 81 -5.50 -10.88 0.87
N SER A 82 -6.19 -12.03 0.89
CA SER A 82 -6.80 -12.60 -0.32
C SER A 82 -7.96 -11.72 -0.76
N ASP A 83 -8.14 -11.60 -2.07
CA ASP A 83 -9.13 -10.70 -2.64
C ASP A 83 -10.20 -11.49 -3.42
N ASP A 84 -11.39 -11.51 -2.87
CA ASP A 84 -12.57 -12.12 -3.52
C ASP A 84 -13.66 -11.07 -3.82
N ARG A 85 -13.32 -9.79 -3.78
CA ARG A 85 -14.26 -8.68 -4.02
C ARG A 85 -14.30 -8.36 -5.50
N ASP A 86 -15.50 -8.23 -6.05
CA ASP A 86 -15.66 -7.84 -7.46
C ASP A 86 -16.19 -6.40 -7.58
N ALA A 87 -16.44 -5.96 -8.79
CA ALA A 87 -16.82 -4.58 -9.06
C ALA A 87 -18.16 -4.19 -8.42
N SER A 88 -19.03 -5.16 -8.11
CA SER A 88 -20.31 -4.86 -7.46
C SER A 88 -20.13 -4.36 -6.02
N ASN A 89 -18.97 -4.56 -5.43
CA ASN A 89 -18.67 -4.15 -4.05
C ASN A 89 -18.01 -2.77 -3.95
N LEU A 90 -17.86 -2.05 -5.06
CA LEU A 90 -17.28 -0.70 -5.02
C LEU A 90 -18.11 0.24 -4.16
N PRO A 91 -17.48 1.07 -3.31
CA PRO A 91 -18.20 2.05 -2.51
C PRO A 91 -18.96 3.06 -3.36
N ALA A 92 -20.03 3.61 -2.80
CA ALA A 92 -20.88 4.57 -3.52
C ALA A 92 -20.14 5.85 -3.94
N TRP A 93 -19.03 6.19 -3.26
CA TRP A 93 -18.28 7.39 -3.59
C TRP A 93 -17.40 7.25 -4.84
N VAL A 94 -17.26 6.02 -5.37
CA VAL A 94 -16.50 5.81 -6.62
C VAL A 94 -17.35 6.30 -7.79
N LYS A 95 -16.93 7.38 -8.43
CA LYS A 95 -17.64 8.01 -9.53
C LYS A 95 -16.81 8.16 -10.80
N THR A 96 -15.49 8.04 -10.69
CA THR A 96 -14.57 8.24 -11.81
C THR A 96 -13.62 7.06 -11.94
N ALA A 97 -13.03 6.91 -13.12
CA ALA A 97 -12.04 5.86 -13.36
C ALA A 97 -10.86 5.95 -12.38
N ALA A 98 -10.44 7.17 -12.04
CA ALA A 98 -9.31 7.37 -11.13
C ALA A 98 -9.58 6.85 -9.72
N GLN A 99 -10.85 6.72 -9.33
CA GLN A 99 -11.24 6.27 -7.98
C GLN A 99 -11.45 4.77 -7.86
N ILE A 100 -11.43 4.03 -8.97
CA ILE A 100 -11.84 2.62 -8.97
C ILE A 100 -10.93 1.77 -8.08
N THR A 101 -9.62 1.84 -8.30
CA THR A 101 -8.67 1.04 -7.51
C THR A 101 -8.68 1.46 -6.05
N ASP A 102 -8.73 2.77 -5.77
CA ASP A 102 -8.77 3.28 -4.40
C ASP A 102 -10.02 2.77 -3.67
N GLY A 103 -11.17 2.80 -4.34
CA GLY A 103 -12.41 2.32 -3.76
C GLY A 103 -12.38 0.82 -3.48
N HIS A 104 -11.83 0.05 -4.41
CA HIS A 104 -11.67 -1.39 -4.22
C HIS A 104 -10.77 -1.69 -3.02
N LEU A 105 -9.64 -1.02 -2.90
CA LEU A 105 -8.72 -1.24 -1.78
C LEU A 105 -9.32 -0.82 -0.44
N ALA A 106 -10.05 0.29 -0.42
CA ALA A 106 -10.73 0.74 0.80
C ALA A 106 -11.77 -0.27 1.26
N GLU A 107 -12.55 -0.83 0.33
CA GLU A 107 -13.54 -1.85 0.65
C GLU A 107 -12.89 -3.16 1.09
N LEU A 108 -11.85 -3.59 0.42
CA LEU A 108 -11.10 -4.79 0.80
C LEU A 108 -10.54 -4.68 2.21
N ALA A 109 -9.96 -3.54 2.54
CA ALA A 109 -9.48 -3.28 3.89
C ALA A 109 -10.61 -3.39 4.91
N LYS A 110 -11.73 -2.71 4.63
CA LYS A 110 -12.87 -2.68 5.55
C LYS A 110 -13.41 -4.06 5.87
N VAL A 111 -13.60 -4.92 4.87
CA VAL A 111 -14.14 -6.27 5.11
C VAL A 111 -13.15 -7.18 5.82
N ASN A 112 -11.88 -6.80 5.89
CA ASN A 112 -10.84 -7.52 6.61
C ASN A 112 -10.47 -6.84 7.94
N ASN A 113 -11.32 -5.94 8.44
CA ASN A 113 -11.10 -5.22 9.69
C ASN A 113 -9.79 -4.44 9.69
N ALA A 114 -9.44 -3.88 8.55
CA ALA A 114 -8.24 -3.08 8.36
C ALA A 114 -8.59 -1.67 7.90
N LEU A 115 -7.62 -0.77 7.96
CA LEU A 115 -7.71 0.54 7.34
C LEU A 115 -6.74 0.58 6.16
N LEU A 116 -7.18 1.19 5.07
CA LEU A 116 -6.27 1.49 3.97
C LEU A 116 -5.37 2.65 4.39
N ALA A 117 -4.07 2.39 4.52
CA ALA A 117 -3.09 3.42 4.84
C ALA A 117 -2.52 3.98 3.54
N THR A 118 -2.58 5.29 3.37
CA THR A 118 -2.24 5.92 2.10
C THR A 118 -1.55 7.27 2.32
N LEU A 119 -0.84 7.71 1.30
CA LEU A 119 -0.31 9.08 1.21
C LEU A 119 -1.25 9.99 0.42
N ASP A 120 -2.35 9.47 -0.12
CA ASP A 120 -3.32 10.24 -0.91
C ASP A 120 -4.48 10.70 -0.03
N LYS A 121 -4.55 12.02 0.18
CA LYS A 121 -5.57 12.62 1.05
C LYS A 121 -6.97 12.65 0.44
N ARG A 122 -7.14 12.19 -0.81
CA ARG A 122 -8.43 12.25 -1.51
C ARG A 122 -9.28 11.02 -1.31
N ILE A 123 -8.80 9.97 -0.63
CA ILE A 123 -9.53 8.71 -0.47
C ILE A 123 -10.41 8.77 0.77
N PRO A 124 -11.74 8.77 0.63
CA PRO A 124 -12.65 8.82 1.77
C PRO A 124 -12.45 7.64 2.72
N GLY A 125 -12.41 7.92 4.01
CA GLY A 125 -12.33 6.89 5.04
C GLY A 125 -10.97 6.21 5.19
N ALA A 126 -9.99 6.53 4.35
CA ALA A 126 -8.66 5.96 4.47
C ALA A 126 -7.86 6.64 5.59
N PHE A 127 -6.86 5.93 6.08
CA PHE A 127 -5.93 6.49 7.04
C PHE A 127 -4.80 7.21 6.28
N LEU A 128 -4.75 8.51 6.43
CA LEU A 128 -3.68 9.31 5.83
C LEU A 128 -2.46 9.26 6.75
N ILE A 129 -1.32 8.81 6.21
CA ILE A 129 -0.09 8.74 6.99
C ILE A 129 0.33 10.15 7.42
N PRO A 130 0.56 10.36 8.73
CA PRO A 130 0.88 11.70 9.24
C PRO A 130 2.19 12.24 8.68
N GLU A 131 2.26 13.55 8.53
CA GLU A 131 3.52 14.22 8.26
C GLU A 131 4.38 14.22 9.52
N ASN A 132 5.68 14.25 9.35
CA ASN A 132 6.62 14.32 10.46
C ASN A 132 6.59 15.67 11.15
#